data_0730650e5418428393f1579c8180c7ad
#
_entry.id   0730650e5418428393f1579c8180c7ad
#
_cell.length_a   1.000
_cell.length_b   1.000
_cell.length_c   1.000
_cell.angle_alpha   90.00
_cell.angle_beta   90.00
_cell.angle_gamma   90.00
#
_symmetry.space_group_name_H-M   'P 1'
#
loop_
_entity.id
_entity.type
_entity.pdbx_description
1 polymer ?
#
loop_
_entity_poly.entity_id
_entity_poly.type
_entity_poly.pdbx_seq_one_letter_code
_entity_poly.pdbx_strand_id
1 'polypeptide(L)'
;IRVNYNCTENLSQSMVSDFAYFLRYYGLHEIILHDIRPYITESGEVIKENSVEPLQLIAQELEKAGIVPYIRLNQPFCRYNPTFLKQFLDSKRVMATCAVKKQQGIFVDPDLNIILCNELRHIIMGGYQRDFWDYKSMLDVYNKQDTVRLYNKLEGCPMKKCVKCDMWEKCGGSCILHWL
;
A
#
# COMPACT_ATOMS: atom_id res chain seq x y z
N ILE A 1 -13.47 16.31 -0.85
CA ILE A 1 -12.81 15.73 0.34
C ILE A 1 -12.75 14.23 0.12
N ARG A 2 -11.59 13.61 0.37
CA ARG A 2 -11.41 12.16 0.30
C ARG A 2 -11.02 11.64 1.69
N VAL A 3 -11.75 10.65 2.17
CA VAL A 3 -11.47 9.98 3.44
C VAL A 3 -10.67 8.72 3.18
N ASN A 4 -9.62 8.51 3.98
CA ASN A 4 -8.86 7.26 4.01
C ASN A 4 -9.05 6.62 5.38
N TYR A 5 -9.25 5.31 5.42
CA TYR A 5 -9.43 4.55 6.64
C TYR A 5 -8.54 3.29 6.63
N ASN A 6 -7.79 3.10 7.69
CA ASN A 6 -6.98 1.90 7.89
C ASN A 6 -7.84 0.84 8.63
N CYS A 7 -8.06 -0.30 7.99
CA CYS A 7 -8.85 -1.39 8.54
C CYS A 7 -8.02 -2.16 9.56
N THR A 8 -8.36 -2.04 10.85
CA THR A 8 -7.74 -2.75 11.96
C THR A 8 -8.63 -3.90 12.43
N GLU A 9 -8.06 -4.87 13.17
CA GLU A 9 -8.73 -6.13 13.52
C GLU A 9 -9.96 -6.01 14.44
N ASN A 10 -10.17 -4.91 15.11
CA ASN A 10 -11.12 -4.82 16.22
C ASN A 10 -12.43 -4.05 15.91
N LEU A 11 -12.88 -4.04 14.67
CA LEU A 11 -14.14 -3.37 14.33
C LEU A 11 -15.34 -4.31 14.50
N SER A 12 -16.23 -3.97 15.43
CA SER A 12 -17.53 -4.60 15.50
C SER A 12 -18.45 -4.10 14.37
N GLN A 13 -19.46 -4.88 14.03
CA GLN A 13 -20.46 -4.48 13.03
C GLN A 13 -21.17 -3.17 13.40
N SER A 14 -21.42 -2.92 14.69
CA SER A 14 -22.00 -1.66 15.16
C SER A 14 -21.08 -0.46 14.85
N MET A 15 -19.78 -0.59 15.11
CA MET A 15 -18.82 0.48 14.80
C MET A 15 -18.78 0.80 13.30
N VAL A 16 -18.87 -0.22 12.44
CA VAL A 16 -18.93 0.01 10.98
C VAL A 16 -20.22 0.73 10.58
N SER A 17 -21.35 0.38 11.23
CA SER A 17 -22.65 1.04 11.00
C SER A 17 -22.60 2.52 11.43
N ASP A 18 -22.04 2.80 12.59
CA ASP A 18 -21.87 4.18 13.09
C ASP A 18 -20.94 4.99 12.15
N PHE A 19 -19.88 4.36 11.66
CA PHE A 19 -18.99 4.98 10.69
C PHE A 19 -19.68 5.26 9.36
N ALA A 20 -20.51 4.34 8.86
CA ALA A 20 -21.30 4.56 7.66
C ALA A 20 -22.33 5.70 7.84
N TYR A 21 -22.96 5.77 9.02
CA TYR A 21 -23.83 6.89 9.37
C TYR A 21 -23.08 8.23 9.36
N PHE A 22 -21.91 8.28 10.00
CA PHE A 22 -21.05 9.46 10.01
C PHE A 22 -20.70 9.93 8.59
N LEU A 23 -20.26 9.01 7.72
CA LEU A 23 -19.91 9.35 6.33
C LEU A 23 -21.11 9.96 5.59
N ARG A 24 -22.29 9.36 5.71
CA ARG A 24 -23.51 9.89 5.08
C ARG A 24 -23.93 11.24 5.63
N TYR A 25 -23.84 11.42 6.94
CA TYR A 25 -24.19 12.69 7.61
C TYR A 25 -23.39 13.87 7.05
N TYR A 26 -22.10 13.64 6.72
CA TYR A 26 -21.23 14.64 6.10
C TYR A 26 -21.26 14.62 4.56
N GLY A 27 -22.16 13.89 3.93
CA GLY A 27 -22.28 13.81 2.48
C GLY A 27 -21.10 13.13 1.80
N LEU A 28 -20.38 12.26 2.51
CA LEU A 28 -19.24 11.50 2.01
C LEU A 28 -19.71 10.16 1.46
N HIS A 29 -19.78 10.02 0.15
CA HIS A 29 -20.28 8.83 -0.52
C HIS A 29 -19.19 7.87 -1.00
N GLU A 30 -17.94 8.27 -0.88
CA GLU A 30 -16.77 7.49 -1.30
C GLU A 30 -15.69 7.48 -0.21
N ILE A 31 -15.03 6.35 -0.06
CA ILE A 31 -13.95 6.19 0.91
C ILE A 31 -12.85 5.29 0.35
N ILE A 32 -11.60 5.51 0.75
CA ILE A 32 -10.50 4.59 0.50
C ILE A 32 -10.24 3.78 1.77
N LEU A 33 -10.39 2.48 1.66
CA LEU A 33 -10.03 1.53 2.71
C LEU A 33 -8.64 0.98 2.45
N HIS A 34 -7.81 0.97 3.48
CA HIS A 34 -6.48 0.38 3.43
C HIS A 34 -6.44 -0.87 4.30
N ASP A 35 -5.90 -1.95 3.77
CA ASP A 35 -5.46 -3.05 4.63
C ASP A 35 -4.20 -2.66 5.42
N ILE A 36 -3.91 -3.42 6.46
CA ILE A 36 -2.73 -3.19 7.29
C ILE A 36 -1.48 -3.54 6.49
N ARG A 37 -0.55 -2.59 6.43
CA ARG A 37 0.77 -2.83 5.84
C ARG A 37 1.69 -3.52 6.85
N PRO A 38 2.56 -4.41 6.39
CA PRO A 38 3.70 -4.82 7.20
C PRO A 38 4.52 -3.58 7.58
N TYR A 39 5.10 -3.59 8.76
CA TYR A 39 5.97 -2.52 9.23
C TYR A 39 7.20 -3.09 9.94
N ILE A 40 8.22 -2.26 10.09
CA ILE A 40 9.44 -2.61 10.82
C ILE A 40 9.39 -1.91 12.18
N THR A 41 9.56 -2.69 13.25
CA THR A 41 9.65 -2.17 14.62
C THR A 41 10.96 -1.42 14.84
N GLU A 42 11.08 -0.70 15.94
CA GLU A 42 12.34 -0.06 16.34
C GLU A 42 13.47 -1.08 16.57
N SER A 43 13.13 -2.31 16.97
CA SER A 43 14.08 -3.42 17.09
C SER A 43 14.50 -4.04 15.75
N GLY A 44 13.94 -3.60 14.63
CA GLY A 44 14.22 -4.13 13.29
C GLY A 44 13.43 -5.37 12.92
N GLU A 45 12.46 -5.79 13.72
CA GLU A 45 11.60 -6.92 13.41
C GLU A 45 10.52 -6.53 12.41
N VAL A 46 10.26 -7.38 11.40
CA VAL A 46 9.19 -7.17 10.43
C VAL A 46 7.89 -7.78 10.95
N ILE A 47 6.96 -6.93 11.31
CA ILE A 47 5.61 -7.35 11.71
C ILE A 47 4.74 -7.44 10.47
N LYS A 48 4.16 -8.62 10.26
CA LYS A 48 3.28 -8.93 9.11
C LYS A 48 1.89 -9.27 9.62
N GLU A 49 0.99 -8.29 9.55
CA GLU A 49 -0.43 -8.60 9.71
C GLU A 49 -0.89 -9.51 8.58
N ASN A 50 -1.60 -10.56 8.95
CA ASN A 50 -2.03 -11.57 7.99
C ASN A 50 -3.55 -11.55 7.74
N SER A 51 -4.30 -10.85 8.56
CA SER A 51 -5.75 -10.76 8.44
C SER A 51 -6.14 -9.80 7.32
N VAL A 52 -7.04 -10.24 6.46
CA VAL A 52 -7.68 -9.44 5.41
C VAL A 52 -9.19 -9.29 5.66
N GLU A 53 -9.71 -10.03 6.64
CA GLU A 53 -11.12 -10.09 7.00
C GLU A 53 -11.68 -8.73 7.40
N PRO A 54 -11.00 -7.89 8.21
CA PRO A 54 -11.50 -6.57 8.58
C PRO A 54 -11.78 -5.68 7.36
N LEU A 55 -10.88 -5.64 6.38
CA LEU A 55 -11.10 -4.89 5.15
C LEU A 55 -12.32 -5.40 4.38
N GLN A 56 -12.45 -6.73 4.26
CA GLN A 56 -13.56 -7.36 3.53
C GLN A 56 -14.91 -7.05 4.20
N LEU A 57 -14.98 -7.20 5.52
CA LEU A 57 -16.16 -6.91 6.30
C LEU A 57 -16.59 -5.44 6.16
N ILE A 58 -15.66 -4.52 6.39
CA ILE A 58 -15.92 -3.08 6.33
C ILE A 58 -16.38 -2.68 4.94
N ALA A 59 -15.69 -3.15 3.88
CA ALA A 59 -16.07 -2.83 2.52
C ALA A 59 -17.51 -3.28 2.19
N GLN A 60 -17.89 -4.50 2.58
CA GLN A 60 -19.21 -5.05 2.35
C GLN A 60 -20.30 -4.28 3.12
N GLU A 61 -20.07 -3.95 4.38
CA GLU A 61 -21.04 -3.21 5.19
C GLU A 61 -21.22 -1.77 4.69
N LEU A 62 -20.14 -1.11 4.25
CA LEU A 62 -20.22 0.22 3.66
C LEU A 62 -21.01 0.21 2.34
N GLU A 63 -20.82 -0.79 1.47
CA GLU A 63 -21.60 -0.95 0.24
C GLU A 63 -23.09 -1.13 0.54
N LYS A 64 -23.45 -1.95 1.54
CA LYS A 64 -24.84 -2.10 1.99
C LYS A 64 -25.46 -0.78 2.47
N ALA A 65 -24.63 0.08 3.06
CA ALA A 65 -25.02 1.42 3.50
C ALA A 65 -25.03 2.47 2.38
N GLY A 66 -24.72 2.10 1.12
CA GLY A 66 -24.70 3.01 -0.02
C GLY A 66 -23.43 3.88 -0.12
N ILE A 67 -22.39 3.53 0.61
CA ILE A 67 -21.06 4.14 0.50
C ILE A 67 -20.24 3.32 -0.48
N VAL A 68 -19.50 3.98 -1.37
CA VAL A 68 -18.63 3.33 -2.37
C VAL A 68 -17.21 3.19 -1.83
N PRO A 69 -16.76 1.99 -1.42
CA PRO A 69 -15.39 1.78 -1.00
C PRO A 69 -14.47 1.57 -2.20
N TYR A 70 -13.34 2.24 -2.20
CA TYR A 70 -12.14 1.91 -2.97
C TYR A 70 -11.20 1.20 -2.03
N ILE A 71 -10.55 0.12 -2.48
CA ILE A 71 -9.65 -0.65 -1.61
C ILE A 71 -8.20 -0.50 -2.05
N ARG A 72 -7.34 -0.17 -1.10
CA ARG A 72 -5.89 -0.16 -1.31
C ARG A 72 -5.28 -1.38 -0.64
N LEU A 73 -4.83 -2.31 -1.47
CA LEU A 73 -4.32 -3.59 -1.05
C LEU A 73 -2.80 -3.54 -0.89
N ASN A 74 -2.33 -3.73 0.34
CA ASN A 74 -0.92 -3.85 0.66
C ASN A 74 -0.50 -5.33 0.75
N GLN A 75 -1.45 -6.23 0.94
CA GLN A 75 -1.21 -7.68 0.94
C GLN A 75 -1.36 -8.29 -0.46
N PRO A 76 -0.67 -9.42 -0.74
CA PRO A 76 -0.81 -10.12 -2.02
C PRO A 76 -2.24 -10.57 -2.29
N PHE A 77 -2.69 -10.48 -3.54
CA PHE A 77 -4.05 -10.82 -3.96
C PHE A 77 -4.50 -12.22 -3.55
N CYS A 78 -3.58 -13.19 -3.51
CA CYS A 78 -3.88 -14.56 -3.12
C CYS A 78 -4.25 -14.74 -1.64
N ARG A 79 -4.25 -13.67 -0.84
CA ARG A 79 -4.72 -13.67 0.55
C ARG A 79 -6.20 -13.31 0.69
N TYR A 80 -6.77 -12.66 -0.31
CA TYR A 80 -8.16 -12.22 -0.28
C TYR A 80 -9.10 -13.30 -0.80
N ASN A 81 -10.35 -13.24 -0.36
CA ASN A 81 -11.41 -14.06 -0.96
C ASN A 81 -11.51 -13.75 -2.46
N PRO A 82 -11.46 -14.76 -3.35
CA PRO A 82 -11.47 -14.54 -4.79
C PRO A 82 -12.72 -13.80 -5.31
N THR A 83 -13.88 -14.09 -4.74
CA THR A 83 -15.15 -13.43 -5.13
C THR A 83 -15.13 -11.95 -4.74
N PHE A 84 -14.69 -11.64 -3.53
CA PHE A 84 -14.50 -10.27 -3.07
C PHE A 84 -13.53 -9.51 -3.97
N LEU A 85 -12.35 -10.07 -4.19
CA LEU A 85 -11.33 -9.44 -5.04
C LEU A 85 -11.82 -9.18 -6.45
N LYS A 86 -12.50 -10.18 -7.06
CA LYS A 86 -13.07 -10.07 -8.40
C LYS A 86 -14.07 -8.92 -8.51
N GLN A 87 -15.00 -8.77 -7.55
CA GLN A 87 -15.98 -7.69 -7.51
C GLN A 87 -15.32 -6.31 -7.59
N PHE A 88 -14.26 -6.09 -6.80
CA PHE A 88 -13.56 -4.82 -6.75
C PHE A 88 -12.66 -4.58 -7.97
N LEU A 89 -12.06 -5.62 -8.53
CA LEU A 89 -11.28 -5.53 -9.77
C LEU A 89 -12.17 -5.20 -10.97
N ASP A 90 -13.31 -5.89 -11.12
CA ASP A 90 -14.25 -5.66 -12.23
C ASP A 90 -14.82 -4.24 -12.18
N SER A 91 -15.08 -3.71 -10.99
CA SER A 91 -15.52 -2.32 -10.79
C SER A 91 -14.40 -1.28 -10.80
N LYS A 92 -13.14 -1.68 -11.03
CA LYS A 92 -11.96 -0.79 -11.04
C LYS A 92 -11.74 -0.01 -9.74
N ARG A 93 -12.12 -0.59 -8.62
CA ARG A 93 -12.02 0.02 -7.29
C ARG A 93 -10.87 -0.54 -6.46
N VAL A 94 -9.85 -1.13 -7.11
CA VAL A 94 -8.64 -1.67 -6.46
C VAL A 94 -7.44 -0.79 -6.79
N MET A 95 -6.68 -0.46 -5.75
CA MET A 95 -5.36 0.11 -5.83
C MET A 95 -4.36 -0.85 -5.15
N ALA A 96 -3.53 -1.53 -5.91
CA ALA A 96 -2.63 -2.57 -5.39
C ALA A 96 -1.16 -2.30 -5.67
N THR A 97 -0.84 -1.16 -6.27
CA THR A 97 0.51 -0.86 -6.75
C THR A 97 1.37 -0.32 -5.63
N CYS A 98 2.48 -0.98 -5.34
CA CYS A 98 3.54 -0.40 -4.51
C CYS A 98 4.24 0.73 -5.27
N ALA A 99 4.18 1.96 -4.74
CA ALA A 99 4.78 3.13 -5.37
C ALA A 99 6.30 2.99 -5.55
N VAL A 100 6.96 2.27 -4.63
CA VAL A 100 8.40 1.96 -4.71
C VAL A 100 8.68 1.08 -5.92
N LYS A 101 8.00 -0.06 -6.03
CA LYS A 101 8.18 -1.01 -7.16
C LYS A 101 7.90 -0.39 -8.51
N LYS A 102 6.99 0.57 -8.57
CA LYS A 102 6.60 1.25 -9.82
C LYS A 102 7.34 2.57 -10.02
N GLN A 103 8.27 2.92 -9.14
CA GLN A 103 9.04 4.17 -9.20
C GLN A 103 8.15 5.40 -9.39
N GLN A 104 7.00 5.43 -8.70
CA GLN A 104 5.96 6.46 -8.88
C GLN A 104 6.22 7.73 -8.06
N GLY A 105 7.37 7.86 -7.43
CA GLY A 105 7.72 9.04 -6.66
C GLY A 105 9.02 8.87 -5.89
N ILE A 106 9.53 10.00 -5.42
CA ILE A 106 10.68 10.07 -4.54
C ILE A 106 10.18 10.28 -3.12
N PHE A 107 10.65 9.47 -2.19
CA PHE A 107 10.32 9.63 -0.78
C PHE A 107 11.44 10.40 -0.10
N VAL A 108 11.08 11.46 0.60
CA VAL A 108 12.02 12.29 1.37
C VAL A 108 11.58 12.27 2.83
N ASP A 109 12.50 12.03 3.74
CA ASP A 109 12.26 12.07 5.17
C ASP A 109 12.35 13.50 5.74
N PRO A 110 11.98 13.74 7.01
CA PRO A 110 12.10 15.07 7.62
C PRO A 110 13.53 15.63 7.67
N ASP A 111 14.54 14.76 7.63
CA ASP A 111 15.96 15.15 7.60
C ASP A 111 16.48 15.41 6.18
N LEU A 112 15.55 15.48 5.21
CA LEU A 112 15.82 15.71 3.79
C LEU A 112 16.69 14.63 3.14
N ASN A 113 16.63 13.40 3.63
CA ASN A 113 17.21 12.25 2.95
C ASN A 113 16.23 11.65 1.93
N ILE A 114 16.76 11.24 0.79
CA ILE A 114 16.03 10.38 -0.14
C ILE A 114 16.06 8.96 0.43
N ILE A 115 14.88 8.43 0.75
CA ILE A 115 14.70 7.10 1.32
C ILE A 115 13.94 6.19 0.37
N LEU A 116 14.06 4.88 0.54
CA LEU A 116 13.38 3.91 -0.33
C LEU A 116 11.86 3.97 -0.16
N CYS A 117 11.37 3.95 1.07
CA CYS A 117 9.99 4.23 1.46
C CYS A 117 9.92 4.47 2.96
N ASN A 118 8.78 4.92 3.46
CA ASN A 118 8.59 5.22 4.89
C ASN A 118 8.90 4.03 5.81
N GLU A 119 8.55 2.81 5.39
CA GLU A 119 8.83 1.59 6.18
C GLU A 119 10.29 1.12 6.08
N LEU A 120 10.99 1.53 5.04
CA LEU A 120 12.40 1.23 4.79
C LEU A 120 13.26 2.51 4.87
N ARG A 121 12.91 3.40 5.80
CA ARG A 121 13.60 4.69 6.01
C ARG A 121 15.08 4.57 6.33
N HIS A 122 15.52 3.43 6.83
CA HIS A 122 16.93 3.15 7.07
C HIS A 122 17.75 2.94 5.78
N ILE A 123 17.07 2.73 4.64
CA ILE A 123 17.72 2.64 3.33
C ILE A 123 17.76 4.06 2.74
N ILE A 124 18.83 4.77 3.06
CA ILE A 124 19.09 6.14 2.59
C ILE A 124 19.85 6.07 1.27
N MET A 125 19.27 6.66 0.23
CA MET A 125 19.87 6.72 -1.11
C MET A 125 20.70 7.98 -1.33
N GLY A 126 20.43 9.05 -0.60
CA GLY A 126 21.20 10.30 -0.61
C GLY A 126 20.61 11.32 0.35
N GLY A 127 21.39 12.32 0.76
CA GLY A 127 20.99 13.37 1.68
C GLY A 127 21.17 14.77 1.08
N TYR A 128 20.30 15.69 1.45
CA TYR A 128 20.42 17.10 1.09
C TYR A 128 21.71 17.68 1.67
N GLN A 129 22.36 18.59 0.92
CA GLN A 129 23.66 19.19 1.24
C GLN A 129 24.86 18.21 1.33
N ARG A 130 24.63 16.91 1.17
CA ARG A 130 25.69 15.90 1.09
C ARG A 130 25.81 15.32 -0.31
N ASP A 131 24.69 14.90 -0.91
CA ASP A 131 24.61 14.20 -2.19
C ASP A 131 23.85 14.99 -3.25
N PHE A 132 22.99 15.92 -2.84
CA PHE A 132 22.24 16.82 -3.73
C PHE A 132 21.93 18.17 -3.07
N TRP A 133 21.70 19.21 -3.88
CA TRP A 133 21.42 20.60 -3.44
C TRP A 133 20.18 21.20 -4.08
N ASP A 134 19.72 20.63 -5.17
CA ASP A 134 18.58 21.08 -5.95
C ASP A 134 17.84 19.90 -6.56
N TYR A 135 16.72 20.18 -7.25
CA TYR A 135 15.91 19.16 -7.89
C TYR A 135 16.68 18.33 -8.92
N LYS A 136 17.55 18.96 -9.70
CA LYS A 136 18.32 18.27 -10.74
C LYS A 136 19.31 17.28 -10.14
N SER A 137 20.11 17.71 -9.18
CA SER A 137 21.05 16.84 -8.47
C SER A 137 20.34 15.76 -7.65
N MET A 138 19.13 16.05 -7.13
CA MET A 138 18.28 15.04 -6.50
C MET A 138 17.88 13.95 -7.49
N LEU A 139 17.46 14.31 -8.72
CA LEU A 139 17.16 13.34 -9.77
C LEU A 139 18.40 12.53 -10.18
N ASP A 140 19.58 13.15 -10.20
CA ASP A 140 20.83 12.45 -10.49
C ASP A 140 21.12 11.37 -9.42
N VAL A 141 20.90 11.68 -8.14
CA VAL A 141 20.99 10.68 -7.06
C VAL A 141 19.97 9.56 -7.25
N TYR A 142 18.71 9.90 -7.55
CA TYR A 142 17.65 8.93 -7.75
C TYR A 142 17.93 7.98 -8.94
N ASN A 143 18.58 8.48 -9.98
CA ASN A 143 18.91 7.73 -11.20
C ASN A 143 20.30 7.09 -11.17
N LYS A 144 21.03 7.15 -10.04
CA LYS A 144 22.32 6.45 -9.90
C LYS A 144 22.16 4.95 -10.17
N GLN A 145 23.20 4.34 -10.73
CA GLN A 145 23.19 2.92 -11.11
C GLN A 145 22.81 1.99 -9.95
N ASP A 146 23.26 2.29 -8.72
CA ASP A 146 22.94 1.48 -7.54
C ASP A 146 21.47 1.59 -7.13
N THR A 147 20.89 2.78 -7.24
CA THR A 147 19.45 3.00 -7.04
C THR A 147 18.63 2.21 -8.07
N VAL A 148 18.99 2.32 -9.34
CA VAL A 148 18.33 1.56 -10.42
C VAL A 148 18.45 0.05 -10.20
N ARG A 149 19.63 -0.44 -9.80
CA ARG A 149 19.83 -1.87 -9.47
C ARG A 149 18.95 -2.32 -8.31
N LEU A 150 18.77 -1.47 -7.28
CA LEU A 150 17.90 -1.76 -6.16
C LEU A 150 16.45 -1.90 -6.61
N TYR A 151 15.95 -0.95 -7.40
CA TYR A 151 14.59 -1.00 -7.95
C TYR A 151 14.37 -2.24 -8.83
N ASN A 152 15.30 -2.58 -9.70
CA ASN A 152 15.21 -3.77 -10.55
C ASN A 152 15.12 -5.08 -9.73
N LYS A 153 15.82 -5.14 -8.58
CA LYS A 153 15.67 -6.28 -7.65
C LYS A 153 14.28 -6.35 -7.04
N LEU A 154 13.66 -5.19 -6.74
CA LEU A 154 12.34 -5.12 -6.13
C LEU A 154 11.21 -5.43 -7.12
N GLU A 155 11.41 -5.21 -8.41
CA GLU A 155 10.43 -5.56 -9.46
C GLU A 155 10.31 -7.07 -9.70
N GLY A 156 11.30 -7.83 -9.31
CA GLY A 156 11.31 -9.28 -9.50
C GLY A 156 10.15 -10.01 -8.79
N CYS A 157 9.79 -11.17 -9.32
CA CYS A 157 8.76 -12.02 -8.71
C CYS A 157 9.24 -12.54 -7.34
N PRO A 158 8.50 -12.29 -6.25
CA PRO A 158 8.93 -12.69 -4.91
C PRO A 158 8.93 -14.21 -4.68
N MET A 159 8.11 -14.95 -5.43
CA MET A 159 7.98 -16.42 -5.30
C MET A 159 7.85 -17.09 -6.66
N LYS A 160 8.32 -18.34 -6.75
CA LYS A 160 8.19 -19.16 -7.98
C LYS A 160 6.75 -19.26 -8.49
N LYS A 161 5.75 -19.33 -7.60
CA LYS A 161 4.32 -19.35 -7.98
C LYS A 161 3.85 -18.06 -8.65
N CYS A 162 4.49 -16.93 -8.38
CA CYS A 162 4.11 -15.64 -8.96
C CYS A 162 4.48 -15.56 -10.44
N VAL A 163 5.50 -16.30 -10.89
CA VAL A 163 5.93 -16.32 -12.31
C VAL A 163 4.81 -16.78 -13.25
N LYS A 164 3.94 -17.69 -12.76
CA LYS A 164 2.83 -18.27 -13.52
C LYS A 164 1.47 -17.74 -13.07
N CYS A 165 1.44 -16.64 -12.31
CA CYS A 165 0.21 -16.11 -11.76
C CYS A 165 -0.44 -15.12 -12.73
N ASP A 166 -1.65 -15.41 -13.18
CA ASP A 166 -2.43 -14.56 -14.10
C ASP A 166 -2.72 -13.17 -13.52
N MET A 167 -2.65 -13.04 -12.19
CA MET A 167 -2.86 -11.76 -11.48
C MET A 167 -1.56 -10.97 -11.25
N TRP A 168 -0.41 -11.47 -11.70
CA TRP A 168 0.88 -10.85 -11.40
C TRP A 168 0.97 -9.38 -11.81
N GLU A 169 0.57 -9.05 -13.02
CA GLU A 169 0.63 -7.67 -13.54
C GLU A 169 -0.18 -6.68 -12.69
N LYS A 170 -1.32 -7.13 -12.14
CA LYS A 170 -2.20 -6.30 -11.28
C LYS A 170 -1.74 -6.29 -9.84
N CYS A 171 -1.29 -7.43 -9.34
CA CYS A 171 -0.87 -7.63 -7.94
C CYS A 171 0.54 -7.08 -7.67
N GLY A 172 1.50 -7.37 -8.57
CA GLY A 172 2.91 -7.02 -8.41
C GLY A 172 3.55 -7.54 -7.13
N GLY A 173 2.91 -8.49 -6.42
CA GLY A 173 3.34 -9.00 -5.12
C GLY A 173 3.08 -8.06 -3.95
N SER A 174 2.37 -6.93 -4.16
CA SER A 174 1.99 -5.94 -3.13
C SER A 174 3.18 -5.32 -2.38
N CYS A 175 3.09 -5.08 -1.06
CA CYS A 175 4.18 -4.48 -0.29
C CYS A 175 5.40 -5.39 -0.24
N ILE A 176 6.59 -4.82 -0.48
CA ILE A 176 7.85 -5.57 -0.47
C ILE A 176 8.18 -6.21 0.88
N LEU A 177 7.71 -5.62 1.98
CA LEU A 177 7.94 -6.15 3.33
C LEU A 177 7.29 -7.53 3.55
N HIS A 178 6.32 -7.94 2.75
CA HIS A 178 5.80 -9.29 2.82
C HIS A 178 6.82 -10.37 2.39
N TRP A 179 7.90 -9.95 1.73
CA TRP A 179 8.86 -10.84 1.09
C TRP A 179 10.27 -10.78 1.71
N LEU A 180 10.45 -9.92 2.73
CA LEU A 180 11.67 -9.80 3.53
C LEU A 180 11.72 -10.74 4.75
#